data_081d946e1f455605f88b8a381d570801
#
_entry.id   081d946e1f455605f88b8a381d570801
#
_cell.length_a   1.000
_cell.length_b   1.000
_cell.length_c   1.000
_cell.angle_alpha   90.00
_cell.angle_beta   90.00
_cell.angle_gamma   90.00
#
_symmetry.space_group_name_H-M   'P 1'
#
loop_
_entity.id
_entity.type
_entity.pdbx_description
1 polymer ?
#
loop_
_entity_poly.entity_id
_entity_poly.type
_entity_poly.pdbx_seq_one_letter_code
_entity_poly.pdbx_strand_id
1 'polypeptide(L)'
;MKKIFKNIHVWLAIPIGIVFVIISFTGGMLLFEDEITAVAQADMRTVERNGKRALPADKVMAIAQAHLATLETANTAKDKQKAEGKQAKDDEEPIAADPTQAYKVNLNKKRQALYVNQYTGEVKGKATRLETMATIQSLHRNLLQKRPKDDSFFLGKAVIGWSVLIVLLIFITGFLIWL
;
A
#
# COMPACT_ATOMS: atom_id res chain seq x y z
N MET A 1 2.98 -7.48 -47.74
CA MET A 1 2.16 -7.46 -46.51
C MET A 1 2.98 -7.72 -45.22
N LYS A 2 3.82 -8.78 -45.11
CA LYS A 2 4.63 -9.07 -43.92
C LYS A 2 5.50 -7.89 -43.44
N LYS A 3 6.12 -7.11 -44.36
CA LYS A 3 6.94 -5.93 -43.96
C LYS A 3 6.13 -4.82 -43.25
N ILE A 4 4.89 -4.59 -43.69
CA ILE A 4 4.02 -3.55 -43.08
C ILE A 4 3.61 -3.99 -41.68
N PHE A 5 3.18 -5.23 -41.51
CA PHE A 5 2.83 -5.78 -40.19
C PHE A 5 4.00 -5.76 -39.24
N LYS A 6 5.21 -6.12 -39.71
CA LYS A 6 6.44 -6.04 -38.89
C LYS A 6 6.72 -4.61 -38.44
N ASN A 7 6.64 -3.61 -39.31
CA ASN A 7 6.89 -2.22 -38.97
C ASN A 7 5.87 -1.70 -37.94
N ILE A 8 4.57 -1.95 -38.18
CA ILE A 8 3.51 -1.56 -37.23
C ILE A 8 3.75 -2.22 -35.87
N HIS A 9 4.03 -3.51 -35.86
CA HIS A 9 4.31 -4.26 -34.63
C HIS A 9 5.48 -3.64 -33.83
N VAL A 10 6.60 -3.38 -34.48
CA VAL A 10 7.79 -2.80 -33.81
C VAL A 10 7.51 -1.39 -33.28
N TRP A 11 6.89 -0.50 -34.09
CA TRP A 11 6.58 0.85 -33.69
C TRP A 11 5.57 0.93 -32.53
N LEU A 12 4.62 0.00 -32.47
CA LEU A 12 3.70 -0.12 -31.34
C LEU A 12 4.36 -0.77 -30.13
N ALA A 13 5.20 -1.78 -30.34
CA ALA A 13 5.80 -2.55 -29.26
C ALA A 13 6.76 -1.73 -28.39
N ILE A 14 7.48 -0.76 -28.96
CA ILE A 14 8.46 0.03 -28.21
C ILE A 14 7.80 0.89 -27.11
N PRO A 15 6.86 1.82 -27.42
CA PRO A 15 6.28 2.67 -26.38
C PRO A 15 5.41 1.87 -25.40
N ILE A 16 4.67 0.89 -25.89
CA ILE A 16 3.83 0.05 -25.03
C ILE A 16 4.67 -0.88 -24.18
N GLY A 17 5.78 -1.39 -24.70
CA GLY A 17 6.73 -2.21 -23.95
C GLY A 17 7.32 -1.46 -22.77
N ILE A 18 7.64 -0.17 -22.92
CA ILE A 18 8.14 0.66 -21.81
C ILE A 18 7.08 0.76 -20.70
N VAL A 19 5.83 1.07 -21.06
CA VAL A 19 4.71 1.13 -20.10
C VAL A 19 4.51 -0.22 -19.41
N PHE A 20 4.56 -1.30 -20.19
CA PHE A 20 4.41 -2.66 -19.67
C PHE A 20 5.51 -3.04 -18.67
N VAL A 21 6.77 -2.71 -18.96
CA VAL A 21 7.91 -2.95 -18.05
C VAL A 21 7.71 -2.18 -16.74
N ILE A 22 7.31 -0.90 -16.80
CA ILE A 22 7.06 -0.09 -15.62
C ILE A 22 5.94 -0.72 -14.75
N ILE A 23 4.83 -1.09 -15.38
CA ILE A 23 3.69 -1.68 -14.67
C ILE A 23 4.06 -3.05 -14.09
N SER A 24 4.76 -3.90 -14.83
CA SER A 24 5.18 -5.22 -14.35
C SER A 24 6.16 -5.11 -13.19
N PHE A 25 7.15 -4.24 -13.29
CA PHE A 25 8.14 -4.02 -12.22
C PHE A 25 7.49 -3.46 -10.95
N THR A 26 6.65 -2.44 -11.09
CA THR A 26 5.93 -1.85 -9.95
C THR A 26 4.94 -2.82 -9.34
N GLY A 27 4.26 -3.65 -10.15
CA GLY A 27 3.39 -4.72 -9.66
C GLY A 27 4.15 -5.77 -8.87
N GLY A 28 5.34 -6.17 -9.35
CA GLY A 28 6.24 -7.06 -8.63
C GLY A 28 6.67 -6.49 -7.28
N MET A 29 7.04 -5.21 -7.22
CA MET A 29 7.38 -4.56 -5.95
C MET A 29 6.21 -4.50 -4.96
N LEU A 30 4.99 -4.29 -5.44
CA LEU A 30 3.79 -4.29 -4.59
C LEU A 30 3.45 -5.68 -4.04
N LEU A 31 3.85 -6.75 -4.72
CA LEU A 31 3.68 -8.12 -4.22
C LEU A 31 4.50 -8.36 -2.95
N PHE A 32 5.69 -7.74 -2.85
CA PHE A 32 6.58 -7.83 -1.69
C PHE A 32 6.43 -6.64 -0.73
N GLU A 33 5.29 -5.93 -0.76
CA GLU A 33 5.06 -4.75 0.08
C GLU A 33 5.16 -5.07 1.58
N ASP A 34 4.63 -6.21 2.00
CA ASP A 34 4.60 -6.60 3.41
C ASP A 34 6.01 -6.95 3.92
N GLU A 35 6.82 -7.63 3.12
CA GLU A 35 8.20 -7.97 3.42
C GLU A 35 9.08 -6.72 3.48
N ILE A 36 8.95 -5.84 2.48
CA ILE A 36 9.70 -4.58 2.44
C ILE A 36 9.32 -3.70 3.63
N THR A 37 8.04 -3.63 3.96
CA THR A 37 7.56 -2.87 5.13
C THR A 37 8.04 -3.51 6.44
N ALA A 38 8.11 -4.84 6.51
CA ALA A 38 8.61 -5.56 7.66
C ALA A 38 10.07 -5.21 7.96
N VAL A 39 10.90 -5.20 6.93
CA VAL A 39 12.33 -4.83 7.04
C VAL A 39 12.48 -3.34 7.37
N ALA A 40 11.76 -2.47 6.68
CA ALA A 40 11.86 -1.03 6.89
C ALA A 40 11.35 -0.57 8.27
N GLN A 41 10.46 -1.33 8.90
CA GLN A 41 9.90 -1.04 10.22
C GLN A 41 10.36 -2.04 11.29
N ALA A 42 11.46 -2.75 11.06
CA ALA A 42 11.96 -3.78 11.97
C ALA A 42 12.14 -3.26 13.39
N ASP A 43 12.69 -2.06 13.56
CA ASP A 43 12.92 -1.43 14.88
C ASP A 43 11.62 -1.19 15.66
N MET A 44 10.52 -0.89 14.96
CA MET A 44 9.21 -0.70 15.61
C MET A 44 8.49 -2.03 15.87
N ARG A 45 8.78 -3.04 15.04
CA ARG A 45 8.12 -4.35 15.12
C ARG A 45 8.77 -5.28 16.12
N THR A 46 10.09 -5.13 16.39
CA THR A 46 10.84 -6.00 17.27
C THR A 46 10.84 -5.49 18.70
N VAL A 47 10.61 -6.39 19.65
CA VAL A 47 10.64 -6.11 21.10
C VAL A 47 11.46 -7.18 21.83
N GLU A 48 12.14 -6.77 22.88
CA GLU A 48 12.88 -7.68 23.74
C GLU A 48 12.01 -8.13 24.93
N ARG A 49 12.01 -9.43 25.18
CA ARG A 49 11.17 -10.03 26.23
C ARG A 49 11.60 -9.62 27.65
N ASN A 50 12.86 -9.32 27.90
CA ASN A 50 13.43 -8.87 29.18
C ASN A 50 12.87 -9.57 30.45
N GLY A 51 12.49 -10.86 30.33
CA GLY A 51 11.95 -11.66 31.42
C GLY A 51 10.54 -11.27 31.89
N LYS A 52 9.88 -10.29 31.28
CA LYS A 52 8.54 -9.81 31.65
C LYS A 52 7.45 -10.67 31.00
N ARG A 53 6.30 -10.75 31.67
CA ARG A 53 5.09 -11.36 31.10
C ARG A 53 4.39 -10.36 30.17
N ALA A 54 3.88 -10.84 29.05
CA ALA A 54 3.11 -10.02 28.13
C ALA A 54 1.87 -9.42 28.80
N LEU A 55 1.58 -8.18 28.49
CA LEU A 55 0.38 -7.49 28.93
C LEU A 55 -0.86 -8.13 28.30
N PRO A 56 -1.98 -8.20 29.00
CA PRO A 56 -3.22 -8.67 28.40
C PRO A 56 -3.70 -7.74 27.29
N ALA A 57 -4.36 -8.30 26.28
CA ALA A 57 -4.75 -7.61 25.05
C ALA A 57 -5.62 -6.37 25.31
N ASP A 58 -6.53 -6.45 26.28
CA ASP A 58 -7.40 -5.35 26.71
C ASP A 58 -6.60 -4.12 27.19
N LYS A 59 -5.54 -4.34 27.94
CA LYS A 59 -4.64 -3.26 28.40
C LYS A 59 -3.88 -2.63 27.26
N VAL A 60 -3.37 -3.44 26.32
CA VAL A 60 -2.65 -2.93 25.15
C VAL A 60 -3.60 -2.11 24.27
N MET A 61 -4.84 -2.55 24.10
CA MET A 61 -5.88 -1.81 23.38
C MET A 61 -6.18 -0.46 24.04
N ALA A 62 -6.35 -0.45 25.37
CA ALA A 62 -6.60 0.78 26.11
C ALA A 62 -5.45 1.80 25.99
N ILE A 63 -4.18 1.33 26.03
CA ILE A 63 -3.00 2.18 25.82
C ILE A 63 -3.00 2.77 24.41
N ALA A 64 -3.27 1.96 23.40
CA ALA A 64 -3.31 2.42 22.01
C ALA A 64 -4.41 3.46 21.77
N GLN A 65 -5.60 3.26 22.35
CA GLN A 65 -6.71 4.21 22.27
C GLN A 65 -6.40 5.53 22.99
N ALA A 66 -5.81 5.47 24.17
CA ALA A 66 -5.39 6.67 24.92
C ALA A 66 -4.34 7.47 24.15
N HIS A 67 -3.37 6.81 23.55
CA HIS A 67 -2.35 7.46 22.71
C HIS A 67 -2.94 8.14 21.46
N LEU A 68 -3.95 7.53 20.84
CA LEU A 68 -4.65 8.16 19.74
C LEU A 68 -5.43 9.41 20.15
N ALA A 69 -6.15 9.34 21.26
CA ALA A 69 -6.88 10.49 21.78
C ALA A 69 -5.96 11.68 22.02
N THR A 70 -4.74 11.41 22.52
CA THR A 70 -3.72 12.44 22.70
C THR A 70 -3.22 13.02 21.38
N LEU A 71 -3.05 12.19 20.36
CA LEU A 71 -2.64 12.63 19.02
C LEU A 71 -3.75 13.39 18.29
N GLU A 72 -5.01 13.03 18.47
CA GLU A 72 -6.16 13.73 17.90
C GLU A 72 -6.33 15.11 18.53
N THR A 73 -6.16 15.26 19.83
CA THR A 73 -6.17 16.58 20.49
C THR A 73 -5.03 17.48 20.02
N ALA A 74 -3.85 16.93 19.74
CA ALA A 74 -2.72 17.67 19.17
C ALA A 74 -2.93 18.06 17.69
N ASN A 75 -3.67 17.27 16.93
CA ASN A 75 -3.95 17.54 15.51
C ASN A 75 -5.21 18.39 15.27
N THR A 76 -6.13 18.48 16.24
CA THR A 76 -7.37 19.27 16.12
C THR A 76 -7.07 20.79 16.06
N ALA A 77 -5.85 21.20 16.35
CA ALA A 77 -5.38 22.58 16.13
C ALA A 77 -5.05 22.87 14.66
N LYS A 78 -5.01 21.88 13.76
CA LYS A 78 -4.57 22.07 12.36
C LYS A 78 -5.59 21.72 11.27
N ASP A 79 -6.62 20.90 11.53
CA ASP A 79 -7.57 20.52 10.47
C ASP A 79 -9.01 20.31 11.00
N LYS A 80 -9.77 21.41 11.09
CA LYS A 80 -11.23 21.33 11.06
C LYS A 80 -11.66 21.17 9.61
N GLN A 81 -11.76 19.94 9.12
CA GLN A 81 -12.74 19.58 8.08
C GLN A 81 -12.75 18.08 7.79
N LYS A 82 -13.96 17.53 7.94
CA LYS A 82 -14.45 16.30 7.35
C LYS A 82 -14.15 14.97 8.07
N ALA A 83 -14.93 14.74 9.11
CA ALA A 83 -15.19 13.39 9.63
C ALA A 83 -16.71 13.16 9.62
N GLU A 84 -17.22 12.50 8.59
CA GLU A 84 -18.50 11.80 8.63
C GLU A 84 -18.35 10.36 8.14
N GLY A 85 -18.69 9.45 9.03
CA GLY A 85 -19.46 8.26 8.81
C GLY A 85 -18.85 7.11 8.04
N LYS A 86 -18.35 6.12 8.75
CA LYS A 86 -18.83 4.73 8.68
C LYS A 86 -18.15 3.93 9.79
N GLN A 87 -18.95 3.47 10.74
CA GLN A 87 -18.57 2.43 11.68
C GLN A 87 -18.19 1.20 10.88
N ALA A 88 -16.93 0.82 10.87
CA ALA A 88 -16.49 -0.49 10.50
C ALA A 88 -16.33 -1.28 11.80
N LYS A 89 -17.18 -2.26 11.97
CA LYS A 89 -16.97 -3.41 12.87
C LYS A 89 -15.75 -4.14 12.35
N ASP A 90 -14.75 -4.22 13.16
CA ASP A 90 -13.77 -5.32 13.30
C ASP A 90 -12.64 -4.76 14.17
N ASP A 91 -12.89 -4.77 15.50
CA ASP A 91 -11.83 -4.71 16.49
C ASP A 91 -11.14 -6.08 16.44
N GLU A 92 -10.20 -6.26 15.52
CA GLU A 92 -9.32 -7.42 15.54
C GLU A 92 -8.49 -7.37 16.81
N GLU A 93 -8.62 -8.42 17.64
CA GLU A 93 -7.77 -8.61 18.81
C GLU A 93 -6.29 -8.49 18.39
N PRO A 94 -5.47 -7.78 19.18
CA PRO A 94 -4.05 -7.65 18.90
C PRO A 94 -3.39 -9.03 18.96
N ILE A 95 -3.11 -9.62 17.82
CA ILE A 95 -2.46 -10.93 17.70
C ILE A 95 -0.95 -10.71 17.70
N ALA A 96 -0.28 -10.97 18.82
CA ALA A 96 1.16 -11.22 18.81
C ALA A 96 1.37 -12.72 18.75
N ALA A 97 1.58 -13.24 17.56
CA ALA A 97 1.92 -14.64 17.34
C ALA A 97 3.36 -14.96 17.78
N ASP A 98 4.22 -13.95 17.95
CA ASP A 98 5.65 -14.10 18.22
C ASP A 98 6.03 -13.27 19.44
N PRO A 99 6.70 -13.88 20.46
CA PRO A 99 7.16 -13.16 21.65
C PRO A 99 8.21 -12.09 21.38
N THR A 100 8.80 -12.04 20.20
CA THR A 100 9.79 -11.03 19.79
C THR A 100 9.16 -9.87 19.00
N GLN A 101 7.84 -9.91 18.76
CA GLN A 101 7.15 -8.88 17.98
C GLN A 101 6.29 -7.96 18.88
N ALA A 102 6.23 -6.69 18.49
CA ALA A 102 5.30 -5.74 19.07
C ALA A 102 3.85 -6.06 18.65
N TYR A 103 2.89 -5.80 19.51
CA TYR A 103 1.49 -5.85 19.14
C TYR A 103 1.18 -4.80 18.05
N LYS A 104 0.59 -5.23 16.95
CA LYS A 104 0.01 -4.33 15.95
C LYS A 104 -1.46 -4.14 16.29
N VAL A 105 -1.79 -2.99 16.88
CA VAL A 105 -3.16 -2.61 17.22
C VAL A 105 -3.78 -1.85 16.07
N ASN A 106 -4.77 -2.44 15.41
CA ASN A 106 -5.54 -1.78 14.36
C ASN A 106 -6.62 -0.89 14.98
N LEU A 107 -6.60 0.38 14.65
CA LEU A 107 -7.52 1.37 15.17
C LEU A 107 -8.47 1.81 14.07
N ASN A 108 -9.73 1.50 14.24
CA ASN A 108 -10.79 1.53 13.22
C ASN A 108 -11.10 2.89 12.56
N LYS A 109 -10.57 4.00 13.04
CA LYS A 109 -10.74 5.32 12.40
C LYS A 109 -9.54 5.67 11.54
N LYS A 110 -9.61 5.43 10.24
CA LYS A 110 -8.63 5.86 9.21
C LYS A 110 -7.50 4.87 8.87
N ARG A 111 -7.68 3.55 9.04
CA ARG A 111 -6.60 2.57 8.76
C ARG A 111 -5.29 2.90 9.50
N GLN A 112 -5.40 3.40 10.70
CA GLN A 112 -4.26 3.68 11.55
C GLN A 112 -4.01 2.45 12.41
N ALA A 113 -2.79 1.95 12.39
CA ALA A 113 -2.35 0.93 13.33
C ALA A 113 -1.15 1.47 14.12
N LEU A 114 -1.01 1.01 15.35
CA LEU A 114 0.11 1.34 16.23
C LEU A 114 0.87 0.07 16.58
N TYR A 115 2.20 0.19 16.68
CA TYR A 115 3.03 -0.83 17.30
C TYR A 115 3.18 -0.52 18.76
N VAL A 116 2.77 -1.45 19.62
CA VAL A 116 2.85 -1.35 21.08
C VAL A 116 3.71 -2.48 21.60
N ASN A 117 4.70 -2.16 22.44
CA ASN A 117 5.52 -3.17 23.09
C ASN A 117 4.66 -3.99 24.06
N GLN A 118 4.55 -5.29 23.81
CA GLN A 118 3.71 -6.20 24.58
C GLN A 118 4.16 -6.37 26.04
N TYR A 119 5.38 -6.01 26.41
CA TYR A 119 5.92 -6.18 27.75
C TYR A 119 5.94 -4.88 28.56
N THR A 120 6.08 -3.74 27.91
CA THR A 120 6.19 -2.43 28.60
C THR A 120 4.95 -1.55 28.40
N GLY A 121 4.12 -1.82 27.38
CA GLY A 121 3.03 -0.94 26.97
C GLY A 121 3.50 0.32 26.23
N GLU A 122 4.77 0.44 25.90
CA GLU A 122 5.31 1.57 25.18
C GLU A 122 4.83 1.56 23.71
N VAL A 123 4.33 2.70 23.23
CA VAL A 123 3.97 2.88 21.82
C VAL A 123 5.23 3.17 21.01
N LYS A 124 5.70 2.21 20.24
CA LYS A 124 6.91 2.32 19.41
C LYS A 124 6.73 3.18 18.16
N GLY A 125 5.51 3.30 17.67
CA GLY A 125 5.22 4.14 16.52
C GLY A 125 3.95 3.75 15.77
N LYS A 126 3.67 4.53 14.70
CA LYS A 126 2.54 4.26 13.82
C LYS A 126 2.93 3.22 12.78
N ALA A 127 2.12 2.17 12.67
CA ALA A 127 2.22 1.21 11.58
C ALA A 127 1.57 1.83 10.33
N THR A 128 2.25 2.80 9.73
CA THR A 128 1.79 3.45 8.50
C THR A 128 2.41 2.76 7.30
N ARG A 129 1.64 2.72 6.22
CA ARG A 129 2.18 2.31 4.92
C ARG A 129 3.35 3.22 4.53
N LEU A 130 4.42 2.64 4.02
CA LEU A 130 5.56 3.42 3.52
C LEU A 130 5.12 4.35 2.38
N GLU A 131 5.51 5.60 2.42
CA GLU A 131 5.21 6.58 1.36
C GLU A 131 5.75 6.13 -0.01
N THR A 132 6.90 5.45 -0.01
CA THR A 132 7.45 4.80 -1.20
C THR A 132 6.49 3.80 -1.82
N MET A 133 5.85 2.94 -1.01
CA MET A 133 4.87 1.96 -1.48
C MET A 133 3.59 2.63 -1.99
N ALA A 134 3.17 3.72 -1.36
CA ALA A 134 2.05 4.52 -1.86
C ALA A 134 2.36 5.16 -3.23
N THR A 135 3.59 5.63 -3.41
CA THR A 135 4.07 6.19 -4.69
C THR A 135 4.16 5.12 -5.78
N ILE A 136 4.73 3.95 -5.45
CA ILE A 136 4.81 2.80 -6.37
C ILE A 136 3.39 2.35 -6.78
N GLN A 137 2.45 2.30 -5.85
CA GLN A 137 1.05 1.98 -6.16
C GLN A 137 0.41 3.04 -7.07
N SER A 138 0.69 4.31 -6.83
CA SER A 138 0.20 5.39 -7.69
C SER A 138 0.79 5.30 -9.10
N LEU A 139 2.06 4.96 -9.22
CA LEU A 139 2.72 4.72 -10.51
C LEU A 139 2.10 3.51 -11.23
N HIS A 140 1.93 2.40 -10.52
CA HIS A 140 1.36 1.17 -11.07
C HIS A 140 -0.08 1.36 -11.57
N ARG A 141 -0.91 2.10 -10.83
CA ARG A 141 -2.35 2.22 -11.12
C ARG A 141 -2.71 3.42 -11.98
N ASN A 142 -1.95 4.49 -11.90
CA ASN A 142 -2.35 5.79 -12.43
C ASN A 142 -1.22 6.53 -13.14
N LEU A 143 -0.04 5.94 -13.31
CA LEU A 143 1.17 6.59 -13.83
C LEU A 143 1.48 7.91 -13.11
N LEU A 144 1.38 7.89 -11.76
CA LEU A 144 1.55 9.04 -10.85
C LEU A 144 0.53 10.18 -11.02
N GLN A 145 -0.47 10.03 -11.88
CA GLN A 145 -1.50 11.04 -12.01
C GLN A 145 -2.40 11.04 -10.77
N LYS A 146 -2.59 12.21 -10.18
CA LYS A 146 -3.55 12.39 -9.08
C LYS A 146 -4.96 12.22 -9.62
N ARG A 147 -5.80 11.50 -8.86
CA ARG A 147 -7.21 11.34 -9.22
C ARG A 147 -7.88 12.72 -9.31
N PRO A 148 -8.50 13.08 -10.44
CA PRO A 148 -9.23 14.31 -10.54
C PRO A 148 -10.38 14.33 -9.51
N LYS A 149 -10.68 15.49 -8.97
CA LYS A 149 -11.79 15.68 -8.01
C LYS A 149 -13.15 15.66 -8.70
N ASP A 150 -13.18 16.00 -9.97
CA ASP A 150 -14.36 16.04 -10.82
C ASP A 150 -14.38 14.81 -11.74
N ASP A 151 -15.51 14.55 -12.41
CA ASP A 151 -15.65 13.47 -13.43
C ASP A 151 -14.84 13.71 -14.71
N SER A 152 -13.75 14.47 -14.61
CA SER A 152 -12.85 14.73 -15.71
C SER A 152 -12.08 13.47 -16.12
N PHE A 153 -11.70 13.42 -17.40
CA PHE A 153 -11.03 12.28 -18.00
C PHE A 153 -9.71 11.95 -17.30
N PHE A 154 -9.58 10.71 -16.83
CA PHE A 154 -8.43 10.24 -16.08
C PHE A 154 -7.42 9.57 -17.01
N LEU A 155 -6.52 10.37 -17.60
CA LEU A 155 -5.54 9.93 -18.60
C LEU A 155 -4.68 8.74 -18.14
N GLY A 156 -4.12 8.77 -16.93
CA GLY A 156 -3.24 7.71 -16.45
C GLY A 156 -3.92 6.34 -16.40
N LYS A 157 -5.18 6.31 -15.96
CA LYS A 157 -5.97 5.08 -15.96
C LYS A 157 -6.35 4.63 -17.39
N ALA A 158 -6.67 5.58 -18.25
CA ALA A 158 -6.99 5.29 -19.65
C ALA A 158 -5.77 4.73 -20.40
N VAL A 159 -4.59 5.33 -20.23
CA VAL A 159 -3.34 4.85 -20.84
C VAL A 159 -3.05 3.41 -20.42
N ILE A 160 -3.16 3.10 -19.13
CA ILE A 160 -2.97 1.73 -18.64
C ILE A 160 -3.99 0.77 -19.26
N GLY A 161 -5.28 1.15 -19.27
CA GLY A 161 -6.33 0.32 -19.85
C GLY A 161 -6.13 0.04 -21.35
N TRP A 162 -5.83 1.06 -22.12
CA TRP A 162 -5.52 0.92 -23.55
C TRP A 162 -4.24 0.13 -23.81
N SER A 163 -3.21 0.30 -22.95
CA SER A 163 -1.97 -0.46 -23.06
C SER A 163 -2.21 -1.97 -23.01
N VAL A 164 -3.10 -2.44 -22.15
CA VAL A 164 -3.44 -3.87 -22.04
C VAL A 164 -4.04 -4.41 -23.35
N LEU A 165 -4.96 -3.65 -23.96
CA LEU A 165 -5.56 -4.04 -25.24
C LEU A 165 -4.51 -4.07 -26.36
N ILE A 166 -3.61 -3.09 -26.38
CA ILE A 166 -2.55 -3.02 -27.40
C ILE A 166 -1.54 -4.15 -27.19
N VAL A 167 -1.19 -4.52 -25.97
CA VAL A 167 -0.33 -5.69 -25.67
C VAL A 167 -0.95 -6.97 -26.23
N LEU A 168 -2.26 -7.16 -26.05
CA LEU A 168 -2.96 -8.30 -26.62
C LEU A 168 -2.83 -8.33 -28.18
N LEU A 169 -2.99 -7.17 -28.81
CA LEU A 169 -2.88 -7.03 -30.27
C LEU A 169 -1.43 -7.27 -30.75
N ILE A 170 -0.43 -6.80 -30.01
CA ILE A 170 0.98 -7.07 -30.26
C ILE A 170 1.26 -8.59 -30.16
N PHE A 171 0.68 -9.27 -29.18
CA PHE A 171 0.80 -10.72 -29.02
C PHE A 171 0.24 -11.47 -30.23
N ILE A 172 -0.98 -11.12 -30.66
CA ILE A 172 -1.64 -11.73 -31.82
C ILE A 172 -0.83 -11.49 -33.10
N THR A 173 -0.39 -10.25 -33.33
CA THR A 173 0.40 -9.91 -34.54
C THR A 173 1.77 -10.56 -34.51
N GLY A 174 2.42 -10.66 -33.35
CA GLY A 174 3.68 -11.39 -33.20
C GLY A 174 3.54 -12.87 -33.54
N PHE A 175 2.48 -13.50 -33.05
CA PHE A 175 2.17 -14.90 -33.37
C PHE A 175 1.92 -15.13 -34.89
N LEU A 176 1.18 -14.21 -35.51
CA LEU A 176 0.92 -14.27 -36.97
C LEU A 176 2.20 -14.05 -37.81
N ILE A 177 3.16 -13.26 -37.32
CA ILE A 177 4.44 -13.06 -38.02
C ILE A 177 5.33 -14.30 -37.88
N TRP A 178 5.24 -14.99 -36.75
CA TRP A 178 6.02 -16.20 -36.46
C TRP A 178 5.53 -17.41 -37.28
N LEU A 179 4.22 -17.55 -37.51
CA LEU A 179 3.65 -18.54 -38.45
C LEU A 179 4.04 -18.22 -39.89
#